data_24f0fb06496e09a777d62d55a991824b
#
_entry.id   24f0fb06496e09a777d62d55a991824b
#
_cell.length_a   1.000
_cell.length_b   1.000
_cell.length_c   1.000
_cell.angle_alpha   90.00
_cell.angle_beta   90.00
_cell.angle_gamma   90.00
#
_symmetry.space_group_name_H-M   'P 1'
#
loop_
_entity.id
_entity.type
_entity.pdbx_description
1 polymer ?
#
loop_
_entity_poly.entity_id
_entity_poly.type
_entity_poly.pdbx_seq_one_letter_code
_entity_poly.pdbx_strand_id
1 'polypeptide(L)'
;MFEDPPKPVEDGYEFTLEQDSLANAMGARLPNRSLWMVQGEVGSGKSLISQRLIFGLLENGSKILVVTTELTTRGWIEQMESIGYPVTDYIASGKLMVFSRFGVIAESREGVDLFDVLESDAVGKADVVVVDSASALLPEGLENSQHLATLQKLRKVCSESRSLLLTVDPTEMDEKLLHKLRSSCEVLLDMNAGFVGGEIKRTIVVTRFLRAAGPVQASVGWRVEPYMGFIVDITAVS
;
A
#
# COMPACT_ATOMS: atom_id res chain seq x y z
N MET A 1 -32.88 -26.58 2.38
CA MET A 1 -32.00 -26.54 3.55
C MET A 1 -31.12 -25.33 3.31
N PHE A 2 -31.37 -24.23 4.00
CA PHE A 2 -30.50 -23.04 3.87
C PHE A 2 -29.22 -23.37 4.60
N GLU A 3 -28.06 -23.24 3.92
CA GLU A 3 -26.77 -23.33 4.57
C GLU A 3 -26.67 -22.25 5.65
N ASP A 4 -25.99 -22.56 6.75
CA ASP A 4 -25.73 -21.58 7.79
C ASP A 4 -25.14 -20.31 7.19
N PRO A 5 -25.57 -19.12 7.62
CA PRO A 5 -24.98 -17.89 7.12
C PRO A 5 -23.47 -17.94 7.30
N PRO A 6 -22.69 -17.54 6.29
CA PRO A 6 -21.23 -17.53 6.41
C PRO A 6 -20.85 -16.77 7.67
N LYS A 7 -19.93 -17.34 8.46
CA LYS A 7 -19.40 -16.66 9.66
C LYS A 7 -19.01 -15.25 9.25
N PRO A 8 -19.34 -14.22 10.06
CA PRO A 8 -18.92 -12.87 9.76
C PRO A 8 -17.40 -12.90 9.57
N VAL A 9 -16.96 -12.63 8.35
CA VAL A 9 -15.53 -12.43 8.04
C VAL A 9 -15.14 -11.24 8.89
N GLU A 10 -14.17 -11.39 9.78
CA GLU A 10 -13.61 -10.26 10.52
C GLU A 10 -13.27 -9.17 9.51
N ASP A 11 -13.87 -7.99 9.69
CA ASP A 11 -13.96 -7.00 8.63
C ASP A 11 -12.67 -6.16 8.60
N GLY A 12 -11.56 -6.76 8.13
CA GLY A 12 -10.32 -6.08 7.89
C GLY A 12 -9.07 -6.73 8.48
N TYR A 13 -7.93 -6.17 8.12
CA TYR A 13 -6.60 -6.58 8.54
C TYR A 13 -6.08 -5.67 9.65
N GLU A 14 -5.61 -6.25 10.73
CA GLU A 14 -4.86 -5.52 11.75
C GLU A 14 -3.48 -5.11 11.22
N PHE A 15 -3.02 -3.92 11.60
CA PHE A 15 -1.71 -3.40 11.25
C PHE A 15 -1.06 -2.62 12.40
N THR A 16 -1.49 -2.93 13.62
CA THR A 16 -0.99 -2.31 14.85
C THR A 16 0.47 -2.68 15.08
N LEU A 17 1.27 -1.70 15.45
CA LEU A 17 2.63 -1.87 15.97
C LEU A 17 2.71 -1.21 17.34
N GLU A 18 3.51 -1.79 18.25
CA GLU A 18 3.72 -1.23 19.58
C GLU A 18 4.48 0.12 19.56
N GLN A 19 5.30 0.32 18.51
CA GLN A 19 6.15 1.51 18.39
C GLN A 19 5.41 2.78 18.02
N ASP A 20 4.21 2.68 17.45
CA ASP A 20 3.47 3.85 16.97
C ASP A 20 1.95 3.72 17.16
N SER A 21 1.26 4.85 17.03
CA SER A 21 -0.20 4.95 17.16
C SER A 21 -0.93 5.05 15.82
N LEU A 22 -0.30 4.70 14.69
CA LEU A 22 -0.88 4.90 13.36
C LEU A 22 -2.22 4.16 13.19
N ALA A 23 -2.29 2.92 13.64
CA ALA A 23 -3.53 2.14 13.55
C ALA A 23 -4.69 2.80 14.32
N ASN A 24 -4.41 3.39 15.48
CA ASN A 24 -5.40 4.10 16.28
C ASN A 24 -5.88 5.39 15.59
N ALA A 25 -5.01 6.02 14.80
CA ALA A 25 -5.35 7.22 14.03
C ALA A 25 -6.06 6.92 12.70
N MET A 26 -5.89 5.70 12.19
CA MET A 26 -6.35 5.28 10.86
C MET A 26 -7.34 4.11 10.91
N GLY A 27 -8.38 4.21 11.73
CA GLY A 27 -9.53 3.30 11.70
C GLY A 27 -9.31 1.91 12.28
N ALA A 28 -8.19 1.67 13.00
CA ALA A 28 -7.79 0.45 13.69
C ALA A 28 -7.52 -0.78 12.78
N ARG A 29 -8.26 -0.96 11.69
CA ARG A 29 -8.09 -2.05 10.72
C ARG A 29 -8.21 -1.52 9.29
N LEU A 30 -7.42 -2.09 8.38
CA LEU A 30 -7.58 -1.86 6.94
C LEU A 30 -8.67 -2.79 6.39
N PRO A 31 -9.62 -2.28 5.60
CA PRO A 31 -10.74 -3.10 5.14
C PRO A 31 -10.26 -4.23 4.22
N ASN A 32 -10.83 -5.44 4.37
CA ASN A 32 -10.53 -6.55 3.49
C ASN A 32 -11.27 -6.42 2.13
N ARG A 33 -10.87 -7.22 1.15
CA ARG A 33 -11.48 -7.25 -0.20
C ARG A 33 -11.65 -5.86 -0.80
N SER A 34 -10.62 -5.03 -0.70
CA SER A 34 -10.71 -3.62 -1.00
C SER A 34 -9.47 -3.11 -1.73
N LEU A 35 -9.66 -2.04 -2.46
CA LEU A 35 -8.61 -1.29 -3.12
C LEU A 35 -8.20 -0.13 -2.22
N TRP A 36 -6.91 -0.09 -1.87
CA TRP A 36 -6.30 1.00 -1.12
C TRP A 36 -5.34 1.74 -2.04
N MET A 37 -5.32 3.04 -1.93
CA MET A 37 -4.42 3.88 -2.70
C MET A 37 -3.70 4.87 -1.80
N VAL A 38 -2.40 4.93 -1.94
CA VAL A 38 -1.52 5.95 -1.36
C VAL A 38 -0.97 6.78 -2.50
N GLN A 39 -1.31 8.04 -2.55
CA GLN A 39 -0.86 8.93 -3.62
C GLN A 39 -0.05 10.11 -3.08
N GLY A 40 0.83 10.64 -3.91
CA GLY A 40 1.66 11.81 -3.62
C GLY A 40 2.82 11.91 -4.59
N GLU A 41 3.46 13.07 -4.63
CA GLU A 41 4.61 13.32 -5.50
C GLU A 41 5.87 12.60 -5.00
N VAL A 42 6.93 12.64 -5.81
CA VAL A 42 8.26 12.15 -5.42
C VAL A 42 8.71 12.80 -4.11
N GLY A 43 9.23 12.01 -3.17
CA GLY A 43 9.69 12.49 -1.86
C GLY A 43 8.59 12.70 -0.81
N SER A 44 7.31 12.56 -1.15
CA SER A 44 6.20 12.68 -0.18
C SER A 44 6.18 11.58 0.89
N GLY A 45 6.85 10.44 0.63
CA GLY A 45 6.96 9.31 1.56
C GLY A 45 5.97 8.17 1.29
N LYS A 46 5.43 8.04 0.07
CA LYS A 46 4.56 6.93 -0.34
C LYS A 46 5.14 5.56 0.03
N SER A 47 6.39 5.31 -0.34
CA SER A 47 7.06 4.02 -0.08
C SER A 47 7.29 3.79 1.41
N LEU A 48 7.59 4.83 2.18
CA LEU A 48 7.78 4.71 3.64
C LEU A 48 6.48 4.32 4.36
N ILE A 49 5.35 4.91 3.99
CA ILE A 49 4.06 4.52 4.58
C ILE A 49 3.62 3.14 4.10
N SER A 50 3.84 2.78 2.83
CA SER A 50 3.56 1.43 2.35
C SER A 50 4.39 0.39 3.10
N GLN A 51 5.66 0.64 3.34
CA GLN A 51 6.57 -0.22 4.13
C GLN A 51 6.11 -0.36 5.59
N ARG A 52 5.66 0.75 6.21
CA ARG A 52 5.07 0.70 7.55
C ARG A 52 3.79 -0.15 7.59
N LEU A 53 2.91 0.00 6.61
CA LEU A 53 1.69 -0.80 6.52
C LEU A 53 2.01 -2.29 6.29
N ILE A 54 2.94 -2.59 5.39
CA ILE A 54 3.42 -3.96 5.13
C ILE A 54 3.91 -4.59 6.43
N PHE A 55 4.80 -3.92 7.16
CA PHE A 55 5.36 -4.47 8.38
C PHE A 55 4.29 -4.70 9.46
N GLY A 56 3.38 -3.74 9.66
CA GLY A 56 2.27 -3.90 10.59
C GLY A 56 1.33 -5.06 10.22
N LEU A 57 1.03 -5.25 8.94
CA LEU A 57 0.22 -6.36 8.45
C LEU A 57 0.92 -7.72 8.68
N LEU A 58 2.24 -7.80 8.46
CA LEU A 58 3.05 -9.01 8.70
C LEU A 58 3.07 -9.38 10.19
N GLU A 59 3.31 -8.40 11.07
CA GLU A 59 3.30 -8.59 12.53
C GLU A 59 1.93 -9.11 13.02
N ASN A 60 0.85 -8.71 12.37
CA ASN A 60 -0.50 -9.16 12.67
C ASN A 60 -0.96 -10.38 11.83
N GLY A 61 -0.01 -11.10 11.22
CA GLY A 61 -0.20 -12.43 10.65
C GLY A 61 -0.64 -12.50 9.19
N SER A 62 -0.81 -11.37 8.50
CA SER A 62 -1.17 -11.33 7.08
C SER A 62 -0.04 -11.84 6.19
N LYS A 63 -0.39 -12.44 5.06
CA LYS A 63 0.54 -12.81 3.99
C LYS A 63 0.58 -11.73 2.93
N ILE A 64 1.77 -11.27 2.60
CA ILE A 64 1.95 -10.10 1.74
C ILE A 64 2.75 -10.47 0.48
N LEU A 65 2.28 -9.98 -0.66
CA LEU A 65 3.05 -9.92 -1.91
C LEU A 65 3.38 -8.46 -2.20
N VAL A 66 4.66 -8.15 -2.34
CA VAL A 66 5.14 -6.83 -2.74
C VAL A 66 5.70 -6.89 -4.15
N VAL A 67 5.30 -5.93 -4.97
CA VAL A 67 5.89 -5.64 -6.27
C VAL A 67 6.49 -4.24 -6.21
N THR A 68 7.82 -4.15 -6.25
CA THR A 68 8.50 -2.85 -6.29
C THR A 68 8.98 -2.53 -7.70
N THR A 69 8.76 -1.29 -8.13
CA THR A 69 9.20 -0.79 -9.45
C THR A 69 10.38 0.17 -9.35
N GLU A 70 10.77 0.55 -8.13
CA GLU A 70 11.82 1.54 -7.89
C GLU A 70 13.12 0.93 -7.37
N LEU A 71 13.03 -0.19 -6.64
CA LEU A 71 14.18 -0.83 -5.99
C LEU A 71 14.38 -2.25 -6.51
N THR A 72 15.61 -2.74 -6.45
CA THR A 72 15.87 -4.18 -6.54
C THR A 72 15.29 -4.90 -5.32
N THR A 73 15.02 -6.19 -5.41
CA THR A 73 14.54 -6.97 -4.24
C THR A 73 15.47 -6.81 -3.04
N ARG A 74 16.78 -6.88 -3.26
CA ARG A 74 17.78 -6.67 -2.21
C ARG A 74 17.71 -5.26 -1.63
N GLY A 75 17.68 -4.23 -2.47
CA GLY A 75 17.61 -2.83 -2.04
C GLY A 75 16.34 -2.53 -1.23
N TRP A 76 15.21 -3.16 -1.59
CA TRP A 76 13.97 -3.03 -0.85
C TRP A 76 14.08 -3.66 0.56
N ILE A 77 14.67 -4.85 0.68
CA ILE A 77 14.91 -5.50 1.98
C ILE A 77 15.84 -4.67 2.85
N GLU A 78 16.97 -4.22 2.31
CA GLU A 78 17.94 -3.37 3.01
C GLU A 78 17.30 -2.07 3.52
N GLN A 79 16.39 -1.47 2.73
CA GLN A 79 15.65 -0.29 3.16
C GLN A 79 14.69 -0.58 4.32
N MET A 80 13.94 -1.68 4.27
CA MET A 80 13.06 -2.11 5.38
C MET A 80 13.84 -2.26 6.68
N GLU A 81 14.98 -2.94 6.63
CA GLU A 81 15.83 -3.17 7.79
C GLU A 81 16.43 -1.85 8.33
N SER A 82 16.84 -0.94 7.45
CA SER A 82 17.44 0.35 7.84
C SER A 82 16.48 1.26 8.62
N ILE A 83 15.19 1.13 8.38
CA ILE A 83 14.14 1.88 9.08
C ILE A 83 13.55 1.11 10.28
N GLY A 84 14.13 -0.05 10.65
CA GLY A 84 13.72 -0.80 11.82
C GLY A 84 12.60 -1.81 11.58
N TYR A 85 12.38 -2.24 10.34
CA TYR A 85 11.40 -3.25 9.97
C TYR A 85 12.08 -4.53 9.44
N PRO A 86 12.53 -5.43 10.31
CA PRO A 86 13.20 -6.66 9.90
C PRO A 86 12.21 -7.60 9.20
N VAL A 87 12.47 -7.94 7.94
CA VAL A 87 11.55 -8.74 7.11
C VAL A 87 12.11 -10.09 6.69
N THR A 88 13.37 -10.37 7.00
CA THR A 88 14.07 -11.59 6.56
C THR A 88 13.36 -12.88 6.99
N ASP A 89 12.86 -12.95 8.22
CA ASP A 89 12.14 -14.12 8.74
C ASP A 89 10.77 -14.32 8.08
N TYR A 90 10.10 -13.23 7.69
CA TYR A 90 8.85 -13.29 6.94
C TYR A 90 9.05 -13.80 5.51
N ILE A 91 10.17 -13.44 4.88
CA ILE A 91 10.55 -13.98 3.57
C ILE A 91 10.89 -15.47 3.70
N ALA A 92 11.72 -15.86 4.68
CA ALA A 92 12.10 -17.24 4.91
C ALA A 92 10.91 -18.15 5.22
N SER A 93 9.91 -17.66 5.94
CA SER A 93 8.66 -18.39 6.26
C SER A 93 7.62 -18.36 5.12
N GLY A 94 7.85 -17.63 4.03
CA GLY A 94 6.91 -17.49 2.92
C GLY A 94 5.69 -16.61 3.24
N LYS A 95 5.71 -15.86 4.33
CA LYS A 95 4.67 -14.88 4.65
C LYS A 95 4.83 -13.58 3.85
N LEU A 96 6.06 -13.28 3.41
CA LEU A 96 6.37 -12.15 2.55
C LEU A 96 7.04 -12.64 1.27
N MET A 97 6.51 -12.21 0.14
CA MET A 97 7.13 -12.35 -1.19
C MET A 97 7.42 -10.96 -1.75
N VAL A 98 8.63 -10.77 -2.27
CA VAL A 98 9.04 -9.49 -2.87
C VAL A 98 9.53 -9.73 -4.28
N PHE A 99 8.82 -9.13 -5.24
CA PHE A 99 9.21 -9.10 -6.65
C PHE A 99 9.64 -7.68 -7.02
N SER A 100 10.72 -7.59 -7.77
CA SER A 100 11.20 -6.32 -8.30
C SER A 100 11.17 -6.32 -9.82
N ARG A 101 10.78 -5.20 -10.40
CA ARG A 101 10.95 -4.94 -11.84
C ARG A 101 12.42 -5.05 -12.28
N PHE A 102 13.35 -4.77 -11.38
CA PHE A 102 14.80 -4.84 -11.63
C PHE A 102 15.43 -6.18 -11.21
N GLY A 103 14.64 -7.17 -10.80
CA GLY A 103 15.17 -8.44 -10.31
C GLY A 103 15.85 -8.33 -8.94
N VAL A 104 16.71 -9.31 -8.62
CA VAL A 104 17.39 -9.37 -7.31
C VAL A 104 18.54 -8.34 -7.23
N ILE A 105 19.30 -8.18 -8.32
CA ILE A 105 20.55 -7.39 -8.40
C ILE A 105 20.64 -6.55 -9.69
N ALA A 106 19.55 -5.88 -10.08
CA ALA A 106 19.49 -4.98 -11.24
C ALA A 106 19.46 -5.65 -12.62
N GLU A 107 18.76 -6.76 -12.75
CA GLU A 107 18.40 -7.31 -14.07
C GLU A 107 17.03 -6.76 -14.50
N SER A 108 17.01 -5.85 -15.47
CA SER A 108 15.79 -5.28 -16.00
C SER A 108 14.93 -6.36 -16.68
N ARG A 109 13.65 -6.44 -16.30
CA ARG A 109 12.63 -7.19 -17.04
C ARG A 109 11.74 -6.18 -17.78
N GLU A 110 11.99 -6.03 -19.07
CA GLU A 110 11.15 -5.20 -19.92
C GLU A 110 9.80 -5.89 -20.20
N GLY A 111 8.75 -5.08 -20.33
CA GLY A 111 7.45 -5.53 -20.82
C GLY A 111 6.50 -6.18 -19.81
N VAL A 112 6.80 -6.12 -18.52
CA VAL A 112 5.85 -6.56 -17.47
C VAL A 112 4.90 -5.43 -17.15
N ASP A 113 3.60 -5.64 -17.37
CA ASP A 113 2.56 -4.71 -16.94
C ASP A 113 1.95 -5.10 -15.58
N LEU A 114 1.12 -4.23 -15.00
CA LEU A 114 0.46 -4.47 -13.73
C LEU A 114 -0.39 -5.75 -13.76
N PHE A 115 -1.03 -6.05 -14.87
CA PHE A 115 -1.96 -7.18 -14.98
C PHE A 115 -1.24 -8.51 -15.08
N ASP A 116 -0.05 -8.56 -15.73
CA ASP A 116 0.81 -9.73 -15.72
C ASP A 116 1.16 -10.16 -14.29
N VAL A 117 1.42 -9.16 -13.43
CA VAL A 117 1.68 -9.41 -12.02
C VAL A 117 0.43 -9.89 -11.29
N LEU A 118 -0.70 -9.20 -11.48
CA LEU A 118 -1.95 -9.50 -10.76
C LEU A 118 -2.59 -10.83 -11.19
N GLU A 119 -2.30 -11.33 -12.38
CA GLU A 119 -2.75 -12.62 -12.88
C GLU A 119 -1.80 -13.79 -12.52
N SER A 120 -0.67 -13.50 -11.86
CA SER A 120 0.28 -14.53 -11.46
C SER A 120 -0.23 -15.41 -10.30
N ASP A 121 0.21 -16.66 -10.26
CA ASP A 121 -0.11 -17.61 -9.16
C ASP A 121 0.35 -17.12 -7.78
N ALA A 122 1.33 -16.22 -7.72
CA ALA A 122 1.83 -15.65 -6.48
C ALA A 122 0.76 -14.80 -5.77
N VAL A 123 -0.05 -14.08 -6.53
CA VAL A 123 -1.18 -13.28 -6.01
C VAL A 123 -2.18 -14.17 -5.27
N GLY A 124 -2.40 -15.40 -5.77
CA GLY A 124 -3.29 -16.38 -5.15
C GLY A 124 -2.90 -16.79 -3.71
N LYS A 125 -1.67 -16.54 -3.30
CA LYS A 125 -1.11 -16.94 -2.00
C LYS A 125 -1.07 -15.82 -0.96
N ALA A 126 -1.37 -14.57 -1.37
CA ALA A 126 -1.32 -13.40 -0.52
C ALA A 126 -2.71 -12.95 -0.05
N ASP A 127 -2.80 -12.40 1.15
CA ASP A 127 -3.97 -11.70 1.68
C ASP A 127 -4.00 -10.26 1.17
N VAL A 128 -2.81 -9.64 1.06
CA VAL A 128 -2.64 -8.28 0.55
C VAL A 128 -1.54 -8.25 -0.50
N VAL A 129 -1.84 -7.63 -1.64
CA VAL A 129 -0.87 -7.34 -2.70
C VAL A 129 -0.54 -5.85 -2.66
N VAL A 130 0.74 -5.53 -2.64
CA VAL A 130 1.25 -4.15 -2.64
C VAL A 130 2.03 -3.91 -3.91
N VAL A 131 1.70 -2.84 -4.63
CA VAL A 131 2.42 -2.40 -5.84
C VAL A 131 2.98 -1.00 -5.61
N ASP A 132 4.29 -0.89 -5.53
CA ASP A 132 5.04 0.33 -5.23
C ASP A 132 6.16 0.58 -6.26
N SER A 133 5.99 1.46 -7.23
CA SER A 133 4.87 2.33 -7.59
C SER A 133 4.01 1.70 -8.71
N ALA A 134 2.68 1.79 -8.58
CA ALA A 134 1.77 1.29 -9.60
C ALA A 134 1.72 2.16 -10.85
N SER A 135 1.98 3.48 -10.73
CA SER A 135 2.04 4.39 -11.87
C SER A 135 3.03 3.93 -12.94
N ALA A 136 4.15 3.33 -12.53
CA ALA A 136 5.17 2.81 -13.47
C ALA A 136 4.76 1.52 -14.22
N LEU A 137 3.68 0.86 -13.79
CA LEU A 137 3.18 -0.39 -14.40
C LEU A 137 1.82 -0.21 -15.11
N LEU A 138 1.19 0.95 -14.96
CA LEU A 138 -0.06 1.25 -15.66
C LEU A 138 0.27 1.77 -17.06
N PRO A 139 -0.44 1.30 -18.10
CA PRO A 139 -0.20 1.75 -19.46
C PRO A 139 -0.48 3.24 -19.63
N GLU A 140 0.38 3.93 -20.35
CA GLU A 140 0.16 5.31 -20.76
C GLU A 140 -0.83 5.39 -21.94
N GLY A 141 -1.54 6.51 -22.07
CA GLY A 141 -2.38 6.82 -23.23
C GLY A 141 -3.61 5.95 -23.42
N LEU A 142 -4.11 5.33 -22.35
CA LEU A 142 -5.31 4.50 -22.41
C LEU A 142 -6.56 5.28 -22.86
N GLU A 143 -7.37 4.70 -23.72
CA GLU A 143 -8.71 5.22 -24.03
C GLU A 143 -9.70 5.03 -22.86
N ASN A 144 -10.75 5.81 -22.82
CA ASN A 144 -11.76 5.75 -21.75
C ASN A 144 -12.39 4.35 -21.55
N SER A 145 -12.52 3.57 -22.61
CA SER A 145 -13.00 2.18 -22.59
C SER A 145 -12.03 1.27 -21.83
N GLN A 146 -10.75 1.47 -22.00
CA GLN A 146 -9.68 0.71 -21.34
C GLN A 146 -9.56 1.07 -19.86
N HIS A 147 -9.86 2.31 -19.45
CA HIS A 147 -9.91 2.70 -18.04
C HIS A 147 -10.91 1.85 -17.26
N LEU A 148 -12.10 1.60 -17.82
CA LEU A 148 -13.10 0.76 -17.16
C LEU A 148 -12.62 -0.69 -17.03
N ALA A 149 -12.03 -1.23 -18.10
CA ALA A 149 -11.46 -2.59 -18.07
C ALA A 149 -10.36 -2.72 -17.01
N THR A 150 -9.48 -1.71 -16.89
CA THR A 150 -8.46 -1.64 -15.84
C THR A 150 -9.07 -1.71 -14.44
N LEU A 151 -10.08 -0.88 -14.16
CA LEU A 151 -10.77 -0.89 -12.88
C LEU A 151 -11.47 -2.22 -12.59
N GLN A 152 -12.08 -2.84 -13.58
CA GLN A 152 -12.73 -4.15 -13.44
C GLN A 152 -11.72 -5.24 -13.07
N LYS A 153 -10.54 -5.25 -13.68
CA LYS A 153 -9.45 -6.19 -13.33
C LYS A 153 -8.98 -5.98 -11.88
N LEU A 154 -8.72 -4.74 -11.46
CA LEU A 154 -8.34 -4.44 -10.07
C LEU A 154 -9.43 -4.89 -9.08
N ARG A 155 -10.69 -4.59 -9.39
CA ARG A 155 -11.83 -5.02 -8.56
C ARG A 155 -11.98 -6.53 -8.50
N LYS A 156 -11.67 -7.25 -9.58
CA LYS A 156 -11.70 -8.71 -9.59
C LYS A 156 -10.71 -9.29 -8.58
N VAL A 157 -9.47 -8.77 -8.54
CA VAL A 157 -8.47 -9.18 -7.53
C VAL A 157 -9.00 -8.98 -6.12
N CYS A 158 -9.62 -7.83 -5.82
CA CYS A 158 -10.19 -7.55 -4.51
C CYS A 158 -11.42 -8.43 -4.19
N SER A 159 -12.22 -8.82 -5.19
CA SER A 159 -13.40 -9.67 -4.99
C SER A 159 -13.06 -11.11 -4.60
N GLU A 160 -11.86 -11.58 -4.92
CA GLU A 160 -11.36 -12.93 -4.64
C GLU A 160 -10.76 -13.08 -3.22
N SER A 161 -11.23 -12.30 -2.27
CA SER A 161 -10.81 -12.32 -0.85
C SER A 161 -9.44 -11.70 -0.56
N ARG A 162 -8.94 -10.84 -1.42
CA ARG A 162 -7.65 -10.13 -1.28
C ARG A 162 -7.88 -8.63 -1.20
N SER A 163 -6.89 -7.91 -0.67
CA SER A 163 -6.82 -6.46 -0.81
C SER A 163 -5.61 -6.06 -1.64
N LEU A 164 -5.72 -4.93 -2.30
CA LEU A 164 -4.70 -4.39 -3.19
C LEU A 164 -4.35 -2.98 -2.74
N LEU A 165 -3.08 -2.76 -2.39
CA LEU A 165 -2.52 -1.45 -2.11
C LEU A 165 -1.71 -0.97 -3.31
N LEU A 166 -2.07 0.17 -3.87
CA LEU A 166 -1.33 0.85 -4.93
C LEU A 166 -0.71 2.13 -4.39
N THR A 167 0.60 2.31 -4.55
CA THR A 167 1.19 3.64 -4.44
C THR A 167 1.20 4.28 -5.82
N VAL A 168 0.87 5.56 -5.89
CA VAL A 168 0.67 6.28 -7.15
C VAL A 168 1.29 7.66 -7.08
N ASP A 169 2.04 8.05 -8.11
CA ASP A 169 2.39 9.42 -8.35
C ASP A 169 1.33 10.06 -9.28
N PRO A 170 0.58 11.06 -8.79
CA PRO A 170 -0.46 11.70 -9.59
C PRO A 170 0.07 12.38 -10.87
N THR A 171 1.35 12.78 -10.87
CA THR A 171 1.97 13.48 -12.00
C THR A 171 2.36 12.54 -13.14
N GLU A 172 2.47 11.23 -12.85
CA GLU A 172 2.83 10.18 -13.81
C GLU A 172 1.62 9.48 -14.44
N MET A 173 0.40 9.93 -14.14
CA MET A 173 -0.81 9.23 -14.56
C MET A 173 -1.73 10.10 -15.45
N ASP A 174 -2.48 9.42 -16.32
CA ASP A 174 -3.62 10.04 -16.98
C ASP A 174 -4.65 10.52 -15.95
N GLU A 175 -5.03 11.80 -16.03
CA GLU A 175 -5.92 12.45 -15.06
C GLU A 175 -7.28 11.75 -14.94
N LYS A 176 -7.84 11.26 -16.05
CA LYS A 176 -9.15 10.59 -16.06
C LYS A 176 -9.08 9.21 -15.42
N LEU A 177 -7.99 8.47 -15.65
CA LEU A 177 -7.76 7.19 -14.99
C LEU A 177 -7.56 7.39 -13.50
N LEU A 178 -6.73 8.36 -13.12
CA LEU A 178 -6.48 8.71 -11.73
C LEU A 178 -7.77 9.09 -10.99
N HIS A 179 -8.63 9.92 -11.60
CA HIS A 179 -9.93 10.28 -11.03
C HIS A 179 -10.82 9.05 -10.79
N LYS A 180 -10.86 8.13 -11.74
CA LYS A 180 -11.63 6.89 -11.61
C LYS A 180 -11.06 5.96 -10.54
N LEU A 181 -9.74 5.85 -10.43
CA LEU A 181 -9.07 5.10 -9.36
C LEU A 181 -9.42 5.68 -7.98
N ARG A 182 -9.27 6.99 -7.80
CA ARG A 182 -9.64 7.71 -6.56
C ARG A 182 -11.08 7.42 -6.14
N SER A 183 -12.01 7.48 -7.07
CA SER A 183 -13.43 7.21 -6.80
C SER A 183 -13.73 5.75 -6.51
N SER A 184 -12.84 4.83 -6.92
CA SER A 184 -12.98 3.38 -6.76
C SER A 184 -12.33 2.82 -5.50
N CYS A 185 -11.44 3.55 -4.85
CA CYS A 185 -10.76 3.07 -3.64
C CYS A 185 -11.67 3.10 -2.41
N GLU A 186 -11.54 2.11 -1.54
CA GLU A 186 -12.11 2.10 -0.20
C GLU A 186 -11.25 2.91 0.79
N VAL A 187 -9.91 2.90 0.60
CA VAL A 187 -8.98 3.72 1.37
C VAL A 187 -8.18 4.59 0.39
N LEU A 188 -8.17 5.90 0.64
CA LEU A 188 -7.40 6.87 -0.13
C LEU A 188 -6.62 7.76 0.85
N LEU A 189 -5.30 7.69 0.75
CA LEU A 189 -4.35 8.45 1.53
C LEU A 189 -3.57 9.39 0.62
N ASP A 190 -3.59 10.68 0.95
CA ASP A 190 -2.81 11.72 0.27
C ASP A 190 -1.56 12.02 1.10
N MET A 191 -0.39 11.78 0.50
CA MET A 191 0.90 12.02 1.13
C MET A 191 1.40 13.41 0.76
N ASN A 192 1.56 14.25 1.76
CA ASN A 192 2.08 15.60 1.58
C ASN A 192 3.41 15.77 2.32
N ALA A 193 4.33 16.51 1.71
CA ALA A 193 5.57 16.95 2.34
C ALA A 193 5.73 18.46 2.11
N GLY A 194 6.11 19.18 3.15
CA GLY A 194 6.33 20.62 3.08
C GLY A 194 7.45 21.07 4.00
N PHE A 195 8.04 22.23 3.73
CA PHE A 195 9.06 22.84 4.57
C PHE A 195 8.41 23.79 5.57
N VAL A 196 8.60 23.52 6.86
CA VAL A 196 8.12 24.38 7.95
C VAL A 196 9.26 24.57 8.95
N GLY A 197 9.68 25.82 9.17
CA GLY A 197 10.75 26.13 10.12
C GLY A 197 12.12 25.51 9.77
N GLY A 198 12.39 25.22 8.49
CA GLY A 198 13.65 24.60 8.04
C GLY A 198 13.65 23.07 8.10
N GLU A 199 12.56 22.45 8.52
CA GLU A 199 12.39 20.99 8.59
C GLU A 199 11.36 20.49 7.58
N ILE A 200 11.55 19.26 7.09
CA ILE A 200 10.55 18.59 6.26
C ILE A 200 9.46 18.05 7.19
N LYS A 201 8.25 18.58 7.09
CA LYS A 201 7.05 18.06 7.74
C LYS A 201 6.28 17.19 6.74
N ARG A 202 5.96 15.97 7.14
CA ARG A 202 5.16 15.04 6.34
C ARG A 202 3.81 14.81 6.98
N THR A 203 2.80 14.72 6.14
CA THR A 203 1.42 14.54 6.60
C THR A 203 0.71 13.52 5.72
N ILE A 204 -0.03 12.62 6.34
CA ILE A 204 -1.02 11.77 5.69
C ILE A 204 -2.36 12.48 5.82
N VAL A 205 -3.02 12.77 4.70
CA VAL A 205 -4.41 13.20 4.70
C VAL A 205 -5.28 12.01 4.33
N VAL A 206 -6.20 11.64 5.21
CA VAL A 206 -7.12 10.53 4.97
C VAL A 206 -8.33 11.06 4.20
N THR A 207 -8.25 11.04 2.89
CA THR A 207 -9.32 11.56 2.01
C THR A 207 -10.52 10.63 1.96
N ARG A 208 -10.29 9.32 2.12
CA ARG A 208 -11.36 8.32 2.17
C ARG A 208 -10.93 7.13 3.03
N PHE A 209 -11.86 6.66 3.86
CA PHE A 209 -11.67 5.43 4.61
C PHE A 209 -13.05 4.79 4.86
N LEU A 210 -13.40 3.79 4.07
CA LEU A 210 -14.66 3.05 4.22
C LEU A 210 -14.46 1.84 5.13
N ARG A 211 -15.50 1.47 5.87
CA ARG A 211 -15.51 0.32 6.79
C ARG A 211 -14.43 0.40 7.88
N ALA A 212 -14.18 1.60 8.41
CA ALA A 212 -13.29 1.78 9.54
C ALA A 212 -13.83 1.06 10.78
N ALA A 213 -12.97 0.34 11.50
CA ALA A 213 -13.31 -0.34 12.76
C ALA A 213 -13.11 0.57 13.98
N GLY A 214 -12.48 1.72 13.81
CA GLY A 214 -12.19 2.71 14.85
C GLY A 214 -12.18 4.13 14.31
N PRO A 215 -11.79 5.11 15.14
CA PRO A 215 -11.68 6.51 14.73
C PRO A 215 -10.72 6.70 13.55
N VAL A 216 -11.04 7.62 12.66
CA VAL A 216 -10.18 8.04 11.55
C VAL A 216 -9.88 9.52 11.72
N GLN A 217 -8.61 9.86 11.90
CA GLN A 217 -8.15 11.25 11.89
C GLN A 217 -8.06 11.71 10.44
N ALA A 218 -8.53 12.93 10.17
CA ALA A 218 -8.47 13.51 8.83
C ALA A 218 -7.02 13.78 8.36
N SER A 219 -6.13 14.02 9.32
CA SER A 219 -4.72 14.33 9.05
C SER A 219 -3.82 13.75 10.14
N VAL A 220 -2.72 13.12 9.75
CA VAL A 220 -1.73 12.52 10.64
C VAL A 220 -0.35 13.02 10.26
N GLY A 221 0.28 13.81 11.14
CA GLY A 221 1.68 14.20 11.02
C GLY A 221 2.59 13.01 11.34
N TRP A 222 3.72 12.87 10.62
CA TRP A 222 4.62 11.75 10.81
C TRP A 222 6.05 12.04 10.38
N ARG A 223 6.97 11.22 10.89
CA ARG A 223 8.36 11.15 10.46
C ARG A 223 8.88 9.71 10.56
N VAL A 224 10.04 9.48 10.00
CA VAL A 224 10.77 8.20 10.15
C VAL A 224 12.08 8.50 10.87
N GLU A 225 12.36 7.73 11.91
CA GLU A 225 13.63 7.72 12.61
C GLU A 225 14.40 6.44 12.28
N PRO A 226 15.71 6.53 12.03
CA PRO A 226 16.54 5.36 11.78
C PRO A 226 16.38 4.33 12.90
N TYR A 227 16.20 3.07 12.56
CA TYR A 227 16.00 1.93 13.46
C TYR A 227 14.79 1.99 14.40
N MET A 228 14.05 3.08 14.41
CA MET A 228 12.81 3.24 15.21
C MET A 228 11.56 3.16 14.34
N GLY A 229 11.72 3.28 13.03
CA GLY A 229 10.62 3.22 12.09
C GLY A 229 9.77 4.47 12.03
N PHE A 230 8.51 4.27 11.74
CA PHE A 230 7.50 5.33 11.59
C PHE A 230 7.05 5.85 12.96
N ILE A 231 7.02 7.16 13.11
CA ILE A 231 6.57 7.83 14.32
C ILE A 231 5.47 8.81 13.95
N VAL A 232 4.32 8.73 14.65
CA VAL A 232 3.25 9.72 14.54
C VAL A 232 3.67 10.99 15.29
N ASP A 233 3.62 12.11 14.61
CA ASP A 233 3.94 13.42 15.19
C ASP A 233 2.65 14.06 15.74
N ILE A 234 2.51 14.05 17.05
CA ILE A 234 1.32 14.57 17.75
C ILE A 234 1.24 16.10 17.64
N THR A 235 2.34 16.77 17.32
CA THR A 235 2.41 18.25 17.25
C THR A 235 1.92 18.83 15.92
N ALA A 236 1.65 18.01 14.92
CA ALA A 236 1.26 18.47 13.60
C ALA A 236 -0.25 18.72 13.44
N VAL A 237 -1.04 18.58 14.50
CA VAL A 237 -2.50 18.80 14.50
C VAL A 237 -2.81 20.10 15.24
N SER A 238 -2.54 21.24 14.59
CA SER A 238 -2.97 22.57 15.05
C SER A 238 -3.41 23.41 13.87
#